data_ed9b1c669354358fda17089460a72be7
#
_entry.id   ed9b1c669354358fda17089460a72be7
#
_cell.length_a   1.000
_cell.length_b   1.000
_cell.length_c   1.000
_cell.angle_alpha   90.00
_cell.angle_beta   90.00
_cell.angle_gamma   90.00
#
_symmetry.space_group_name_H-M   'P 1'
#
loop_
_entity.id
_entity.type
_entity.pdbx_description
1 polymer ?
#
loop_
_entity_poly.entity_id
_entity_poly.type
_entity_poly.pdbx_seq_one_letter_code
_entity_poly.pdbx_strand_id
1 'polypeptide(L)'
;FRRDGTPVDFETIRPQIAYMPQQQSLYADLSVGEHLDFFRALYGIPDDAFRLKREELLQITRLADFIDRPAGQLSGGMYKKLGLMCALLRSPRAVVLDEPTTGVDPISRRELWDLLYRLSDEKILILMTTAYMDEAERCSRVHLLERGRLIAAGEPRRLLETEGVRSFDELFMRRAAEEAGRGVGS
;
A
#
# COMPACT_ATOMS: atom_id res chain seq x y z
N PHE A 1 -20.07 -3.77 5.11
CA PHE A 1 -19.64 -3.33 3.78
C PHE A 1 -20.86 -3.02 2.93
N ARG A 2 -20.76 -2.06 2.00
CA ARG A 2 -21.83 -1.73 1.06
C ARG A 2 -21.26 -1.52 -0.34
N ARG A 3 -21.93 -2.08 -1.33
CA ARG A 3 -21.65 -1.82 -2.75
C ARG A 3 -22.91 -1.16 -3.32
N ASP A 4 -22.78 0.05 -3.86
CA ASP A 4 -23.91 0.82 -4.41
C ASP A 4 -25.11 0.92 -3.43
N GLY A 5 -24.78 1.07 -2.12
CA GLY A 5 -25.78 1.10 -1.04
C GLY A 5 -26.30 -0.26 -0.58
N THR A 6 -26.02 -1.34 -1.29
CA THR A 6 -26.45 -2.70 -0.93
C THR A 6 -25.44 -3.34 0.04
N PRO A 7 -25.90 -3.96 1.15
CA PRO A 7 -25.03 -4.72 2.03
C PRO A 7 -24.31 -5.84 1.28
N VAL A 8 -22.99 -5.95 1.43
CA VAL A 8 -22.19 -7.03 0.86
C VAL A 8 -21.54 -7.80 1.97
N ASP A 9 -21.60 -9.13 1.88
CA ASP A 9 -20.91 -10.01 2.81
C ASP A 9 -19.39 -9.91 2.64
N PHE A 10 -18.67 -9.96 3.77
CA PHE A 10 -17.21 -9.85 3.79
C PHE A 10 -16.54 -10.99 3.00
N GLU A 11 -17.06 -12.20 3.08
CA GLU A 11 -16.52 -13.35 2.35
C GLU A 11 -16.59 -13.17 0.83
N THR A 12 -17.56 -12.43 0.33
CA THR A 12 -17.69 -12.11 -1.10
C THR A 12 -16.64 -11.10 -1.58
N ILE A 13 -16.25 -10.13 -0.74
CA ILE A 13 -15.29 -9.08 -1.13
C ILE A 13 -13.85 -9.41 -0.74
N ARG A 14 -13.64 -10.24 0.29
CA ARG A 14 -12.31 -10.65 0.77
C ARG A 14 -11.37 -11.13 -0.35
N PRO A 15 -11.80 -11.98 -1.30
CA PRO A 15 -10.94 -12.40 -2.40
C PRO A 15 -10.51 -11.27 -3.34
N GLN A 16 -11.19 -10.12 -3.31
CA GLN A 16 -10.93 -8.97 -4.16
C GLN A 16 -10.02 -7.93 -3.50
N ILE A 17 -9.65 -8.14 -2.23
CA ILE A 17 -8.79 -7.24 -1.46
C ILE A 17 -7.49 -7.97 -1.14
N ALA A 18 -6.37 -7.33 -1.43
CA ALA A 18 -5.07 -7.76 -0.97
C ALA A 18 -4.58 -6.88 0.19
N TYR A 19 -3.77 -7.44 1.06
CA TYR A 19 -3.20 -6.73 2.21
C TYR A 19 -1.69 -6.98 2.29
N MET A 20 -0.94 -5.92 2.47
CA MET A 20 0.49 -5.96 2.76
C MET A 20 0.75 -5.32 4.13
N PRO A 21 1.15 -6.08 5.15
CA PRO A 21 1.42 -5.56 6.48
C PRO A 21 2.74 -4.78 6.53
N GLN A 22 2.88 -3.93 7.53
CA GLN A 22 4.10 -3.18 7.81
C GLN A 22 5.29 -4.11 8.10
N GLN A 23 5.07 -5.13 8.96
CA GLN A 23 6.11 -6.08 9.34
C GLN A 23 6.39 -7.09 8.24
N GLN A 24 7.62 -7.60 8.23
CA GLN A 24 8.02 -8.66 7.31
C GLN A 24 7.20 -9.93 7.56
N SER A 25 6.49 -10.37 6.53
CA SER A 25 5.58 -11.52 6.59
C SER A 25 5.92 -12.63 5.59
N LEU A 26 7.04 -12.46 4.86
CA LEU A 26 7.53 -13.44 3.90
C LEU A 26 8.54 -14.38 4.56
N TYR A 27 8.66 -15.59 4.03
CA TYR A 27 9.60 -16.59 4.50
C TYR A 27 11.03 -16.25 4.06
N ALA A 28 11.93 -15.99 4.99
CA ALA A 28 13.28 -15.52 4.70
C ALA A 28 14.08 -16.47 3.80
N ASP A 29 13.86 -17.77 3.95
CA ASP A 29 14.58 -18.83 3.24
C ASP A 29 14.04 -19.15 1.85
N LEU A 30 12.81 -18.73 1.53
CA LEU A 30 12.25 -18.91 0.20
C LEU A 30 12.76 -17.83 -0.77
N SER A 31 13.10 -18.24 -1.99
CA SER A 31 13.44 -17.31 -3.07
C SER A 31 12.22 -16.51 -3.56
N VAL A 32 12.47 -15.50 -4.37
CA VAL A 32 11.40 -14.74 -5.05
C VAL A 32 10.48 -15.68 -5.82
N GLY A 33 11.04 -16.60 -6.60
CA GLY A 33 10.28 -17.58 -7.39
C GLY A 33 9.44 -18.50 -6.52
N GLU A 34 10.04 -19.06 -5.48
CA GLU A 34 9.36 -19.98 -4.55
C GLU A 34 8.22 -19.28 -3.80
N HIS A 35 8.34 -17.99 -3.46
CA HIS A 35 7.21 -17.23 -2.90
C HIS A 35 6.05 -17.14 -3.88
N LEU A 36 6.32 -16.84 -5.15
CA LEU A 36 5.26 -16.75 -6.15
C LEU A 36 4.56 -18.10 -6.35
N ASP A 37 5.32 -19.22 -6.37
CA ASP A 37 4.77 -20.57 -6.48
C ASP A 37 3.97 -20.95 -5.22
N PHE A 38 4.46 -20.60 -4.03
CA PHE A 38 3.74 -20.80 -2.78
C PHE A 38 2.39 -20.08 -2.77
N PHE A 39 2.38 -18.79 -3.10
CA PHE A 39 1.12 -18.01 -3.14
C PHE A 39 0.20 -18.44 -4.27
N ARG A 40 0.74 -18.90 -5.41
CA ARG A 40 -0.05 -19.54 -6.46
C ARG A 40 -0.81 -20.74 -5.92
N ALA A 41 -0.11 -21.65 -5.25
CA ALA A 41 -0.72 -22.85 -4.67
C ALA A 41 -1.76 -22.49 -3.60
N LEU A 42 -1.43 -21.54 -2.70
CA LEU A 42 -2.31 -21.08 -1.63
C LEU A 42 -3.61 -20.46 -2.18
N TYR A 43 -3.52 -19.75 -3.30
CA TYR A 43 -4.67 -19.08 -3.91
C TYR A 43 -5.39 -19.92 -4.96
N GLY A 44 -4.86 -21.08 -5.32
CA GLY A 44 -5.42 -21.96 -6.35
C GLY A 44 -5.42 -21.32 -7.74
N ILE A 45 -4.37 -20.55 -8.08
CA ILE A 45 -4.29 -19.88 -9.38
C ILE A 45 -3.90 -20.88 -10.47
N PRO A 46 -4.69 -21.00 -11.57
CA PRO A 46 -4.36 -21.88 -12.69
C PRO A 46 -3.02 -21.50 -13.35
N ASP A 47 -2.33 -22.53 -13.89
CA ASP A 47 -0.97 -22.38 -14.44
C ASP A 47 -0.83 -21.30 -15.51
N ASP A 48 -1.77 -21.26 -16.45
CA ASP A 48 -1.72 -20.30 -17.55
C ASP A 48 -1.89 -18.84 -17.06
N ALA A 49 -2.86 -18.62 -16.16
CA ALA A 49 -3.07 -17.31 -15.55
C ALA A 49 -1.87 -16.89 -14.68
N PHE A 50 -1.31 -17.84 -13.92
CA PHE A 50 -0.13 -17.59 -13.09
C PHE A 50 1.08 -17.19 -13.92
N ARG A 51 1.39 -17.93 -15.00
CA ARG A 51 2.55 -17.66 -15.84
C ARG A 51 2.53 -16.23 -16.39
N LEU A 52 1.39 -15.81 -16.94
CA LEU A 52 1.23 -14.45 -17.48
C LEU A 52 1.40 -13.39 -16.37
N LYS A 53 0.72 -13.58 -15.24
CA LYS A 53 0.76 -12.60 -14.14
C LYS A 53 2.14 -12.55 -13.46
N ARG A 54 2.82 -13.69 -13.32
CA ARG A 54 4.18 -13.78 -12.80
C ARG A 54 5.16 -12.97 -13.65
N GLU A 55 5.12 -13.16 -14.97
CA GLU A 55 5.98 -12.45 -15.90
C GLU A 55 5.75 -10.94 -15.85
N GLU A 56 4.51 -10.49 -15.91
CA GLU A 56 4.11 -9.09 -15.75
C GLU A 56 4.66 -8.50 -14.45
N LEU A 57 4.42 -9.17 -13.31
CA LEU A 57 4.83 -8.68 -11.99
C LEU A 57 6.36 -8.63 -11.86
N LEU A 58 7.09 -9.62 -12.35
CA LEU A 58 8.56 -9.61 -12.35
C LEU A 58 9.13 -8.44 -13.15
N GLN A 59 8.52 -8.12 -14.29
CA GLN A 59 8.93 -6.98 -15.12
C GLN A 59 8.69 -5.64 -14.42
N ILE A 60 7.47 -5.40 -13.93
CA ILE A 60 7.11 -4.11 -13.32
C ILE A 60 7.84 -3.84 -12.00
N THR A 61 8.18 -4.89 -11.25
CA THR A 61 8.95 -4.78 -9.99
C THR A 61 10.45 -4.79 -10.20
N ARG A 62 10.94 -5.18 -11.40
CA ARG A 62 12.35 -5.38 -11.71
C ARG A 62 13.02 -6.44 -10.83
N LEU A 63 12.29 -7.49 -10.49
CA LEU A 63 12.81 -8.60 -9.68
C LEU A 63 13.15 -9.84 -10.50
N ALA A 64 13.06 -9.79 -11.83
CA ALA A 64 13.35 -10.93 -12.71
C ALA A 64 14.76 -11.50 -12.51
N ASP A 65 15.78 -10.64 -12.43
CA ASP A 65 17.19 -11.03 -12.25
C ASP A 65 17.49 -11.58 -10.84
N PHE A 66 16.52 -11.50 -9.93
CA PHE A 66 16.64 -11.92 -8.53
C PHE A 66 15.72 -13.09 -8.20
N ILE A 67 15.20 -13.80 -9.23
CA ILE A 67 14.17 -14.84 -9.07
C ILE A 67 14.58 -15.95 -8.11
N ASP A 68 15.86 -16.32 -8.10
CA ASP A 68 16.42 -17.39 -7.27
C ASP A 68 16.99 -16.87 -5.92
N ARG A 69 16.90 -15.54 -5.67
CA ARG A 69 17.43 -14.96 -4.44
C ARG A 69 16.48 -15.16 -3.27
N PRO A 70 16.93 -15.69 -2.11
CA PRO A 70 16.13 -15.77 -0.90
C PRO A 70 15.66 -14.41 -0.41
N ALA A 71 14.42 -14.34 0.09
CA ALA A 71 13.82 -13.09 0.55
C ALA A 71 14.62 -12.40 1.66
N GLY A 72 15.25 -13.17 2.55
CA GLY A 72 16.13 -12.65 3.60
C GLY A 72 17.41 -11.95 3.09
N GLN A 73 17.76 -12.13 1.80
CA GLN A 73 18.92 -11.49 1.16
C GLN A 73 18.53 -10.31 0.25
N LEU A 74 17.25 -9.97 0.18
CA LEU A 74 16.76 -8.82 -0.56
C LEU A 74 17.01 -7.52 0.22
N SER A 75 17.22 -6.42 -0.51
CA SER A 75 17.15 -5.10 0.13
C SER A 75 15.74 -4.82 0.66
N GLY A 76 15.58 -3.87 1.57
CA GLY A 76 14.26 -3.52 2.12
C GLY A 76 13.25 -3.17 1.03
N GLY A 77 13.67 -2.41 0.01
CA GLY A 77 12.82 -2.05 -1.12
C GLY A 77 12.45 -3.25 -2.00
N MET A 78 13.40 -4.15 -2.28
CA MET A 78 13.13 -5.39 -3.03
C MET A 78 12.17 -6.30 -2.26
N TYR A 79 12.34 -6.41 -0.95
CA TYR A 79 11.47 -7.18 -0.09
C TYR A 79 10.03 -6.66 -0.10
N LYS A 80 9.84 -5.33 -0.01
CA LYS A 80 8.52 -4.70 -0.10
C LYS A 80 7.87 -4.93 -1.48
N LYS A 81 8.64 -4.86 -2.56
CA LYS A 81 8.17 -5.19 -3.91
C LYS A 81 7.75 -6.66 -4.03
N LEU A 82 8.49 -7.62 -3.45
CA LEU A 82 8.11 -9.01 -3.41
C LEU A 82 6.79 -9.22 -2.64
N GLY A 83 6.64 -8.58 -1.48
CA GLY A 83 5.38 -8.61 -0.73
C GLY A 83 4.18 -8.12 -1.54
N LEU A 84 4.38 -7.00 -2.27
CA LEU A 84 3.35 -6.48 -3.15
C LEU A 84 3.06 -7.41 -4.34
N MET A 85 4.09 -8.03 -4.95
CA MET A 85 3.89 -9.05 -5.99
C MET A 85 3.01 -10.20 -5.51
N CYS A 86 3.31 -10.76 -4.33
CA CYS A 86 2.52 -11.85 -3.75
C CYS A 86 1.05 -11.44 -3.53
N ALA A 87 0.83 -10.20 -3.07
CA ALA A 87 -0.50 -9.64 -2.89
C ALA A 87 -1.27 -9.46 -4.22
N LEU A 88 -0.56 -9.11 -5.30
CA LEU A 88 -1.13 -8.83 -6.62
C LEU A 88 -1.40 -10.07 -7.48
N LEU A 89 -0.88 -11.25 -7.13
CA LEU A 89 -1.04 -12.49 -7.91
C LEU A 89 -2.51 -12.83 -8.21
N ARG A 90 -3.42 -12.50 -7.29
CA ARG A 90 -4.87 -12.74 -7.46
C ARG A 90 -5.58 -11.68 -8.28
N SER A 91 -4.87 -10.69 -8.81
CA SER A 91 -5.44 -9.54 -9.51
C SER A 91 -6.57 -8.87 -8.70
N PRO A 92 -6.26 -8.39 -7.48
CA PRO A 92 -7.25 -7.80 -6.58
C PRO A 92 -7.81 -6.50 -7.16
N ARG A 93 -9.02 -6.11 -6.74
CA ARG A 93 -9.62 -4.81 -7.07
C ARG A 93 -9.19 -3.70 -6.11
N ALA A 94 -8.70 -4.09 -4.94
CA ALA A 94 -8.19 -3.16 -3.94
C ALA A 94 -6.95 -3.74 -3.24
N VAL A 95 -6.01 -2.87 -2.90
CA VAL A 95 -4.81 -3.20 -2.12
C VAL A 95 -4.77 -2.29 -0.90
N VAL A 96 -4.60 -2.89 0.28
CA VAL A 96 -4.38 -2.20 1.54
C VAL A 96 -2.90 -2.36 1.90
N LEU A 97 -2.19 -1.26 2.07
CA LEU A 97 -0.75 -1.22 2.34
C LEU A 97 -0.51 -0.54 3.67
N ASP A 98 0.13 -1.23 4.59
CA ASP A 98 0.44 -0.68 5.90
C ASP A 98 1.90 -0.22 5.93
N GLU A 99 2.11 1.09 5.93
CA GLU A 99 3.42 1.75 5.89
C GLU A 99 4.41 1.12 4.88
N PRO A 100 4.05 1.04 3.59
CA PRO A 100 4.81 0.28 2.60
C PRO A 100 6.22 0.81 2.35
N THR A 101 6.48 2.07 2.66
CA THR A 101 7.75 2.78 2.39
C THR A 101 8.65 2.91 3.60
N THR A 102 8.17 2.51 4.80
CA THR A 102 8.97 2.59 6.03
C THR A 102 10.20 1.69 5.97
N GLY A 103 11.38 2.27 6.24
CA GLY A 103 12.66 1.58 6.18
C GLY A 103 13.18 1.31 4.76
N VAL A 104 12.59 1.92 3.74
CA VAL A 104 13.01 1.81 2.35
C VAL A 104 13.90 3.01 1.97
N ASP A 105 15.02 2.75 1.28
CA ASP A 105 15.90 3.81 0.77
C ASP A 105 15.20 4.71 -0.26
N PRO A 106 15.67 5.95 -0.48
CA PRO A 106 14.99 6.92 -1.35
C PRO A 106 14.78 6.46 -2.80
N ILE A 107 15.71 5.67 -3.36
CA ILE A 107 15.61 5.18 -4.74
C ILE A 107 14.52 4.12 -4.82
N SER A 108 14.58 3.13 -3.95
CA SER A 108 13.57 2.06 -3.86
C SER A 108 12.19 2.59 -3.50
N ARG A 109 12.11 3.65 -2.65
CA ARG A 109 10.85 4.33 -2.32
C ARG A 109 10.23 4.97 -3.56
N ARG A 110 11.03 5.64 -4.40
CA ARG A 110 10.56 6.19 -5.67
C ARG A 110 10.03 5.11 -6.61
N GLU A 111 10.79 4.01 -6.77
CA GLU A 111 10.36 2.89 -7.61
C GLU A 111 9.05 2.24 -7.10
N LEU A 112 8.86 2.18 -5.79
CA LEU A 112 7.61 1.68 -5.19
C LEU A 112 6.43 2.61 -5.53
N TRP A 113 6.63 3.93 -5.48
CA TRP A 113 5.61 4.90 -5.89
C TRP A 113 5.29 4.80 -7.38
N ASP A 114 6.28 4.63 -8.26
CA ASP A 114 6.05 4.41 -9.69
C ASP A 114 5.18 3.15 -9.92
N LEU A 115 5.40 2.10 -9.14
CA LEU A 115 4.57 0.89 -9.17
C LEU A 115 3.14 1.18 -8.69
N LEU A 116 2.96 1.91 -7.60
CA LEU A 116 1.64 2.27 -7.08
C LEU A 116 0.84 3.12 -8.10
N TYR A 117 1.48 4.04 -8.78
CA TYR A 117 0.84 4.82 -9.85
C TYR A 117 0.36 3.93 -11.00
N ARG A 118 1.18 2.97 -11.47
CA ARG A 118 0.75 2.00 -12.49
C ARG A 118 -0.49 1.20 -12.06
N LEU A 119 -0.49 0.70 -10.83
CA LEU A 119 -1.66 -0.01 -10.28
C LEU A 119 -2.91 0.87 -10.23
N SER A 120 -2.76 2.15 -9.91
CA SER A 120 -3.86 3.11 -9.93
C SER A 120 -4.39 3.35 -11.34
N ASP A 121 -3.52 3.42 -12.35
CA ASP A 121 -3.90 3.53 -13.77
C ASP A 121 -4.69 2.30 -14.24
N GLU A 122 -4.37 1.12 -13.71
CA GLU A 122 -5.12 -0.14 -13.92
C GLU A 122 -6.44 -0.19 -13.12
N LYS A 123 -6.83 0.91 -12.46
CA LYS A 123 -8.07 1.03 -11.66
C LYS A 123 -8.11 0.13 -10.42
N ILE A 124 -6.97 -0.24 -9.90
CA ILE A 124 -6.86 -0.87 -8.58
C ILE A 124 -6.99 0.22 -7.51
N LEU A 125 -7.92 0.07 -6.58
CA LEU A 125 -8.05 0.96 -5.44
C LEU A 125 -6.87 0.71 -4.48
N ILE A 126 -6.12 1.76 -4.16
CA ILE A 126 -5.01 1.69 -3.21
C ILE A 126 -5.40 2.46 -1.95
N LEU A 127 -5.40 1.77 -0.82
CA LEU A 127 -5.50 2.37 0.51
C LEU A 127 -4.17 2.12 1.23
N MET A 128 -3.47 3.19 1.61
CA MET A 128 -2.21 3.05 2.33
C MET A 128 -2.20 3.89 3.61
N THR A 129 -1.55 3.37 4.64
CA THR A 129 -1.14 4.15 5.81
C THR A 129 0.29 4.63 5.63
N THR A 130 0.60 5.80 6.12
CA THR A 130 1.97 6.33 6.16
C THR A 130 2.13 7.34 7.27
N ALA A 131 3.34 7.39 7.88
CA ALA A 131 3.74 8.45 8.78
C ALA A 131 4.45 9.61 8.05
N TYR A 132 4.70 9.47 6.76
CA TYR A 132 5.40 10.48 5.96
C TYR A 132 4.41 11.46 5.32
N MET A 133 4.45 12.72 5.74
CA MET A 133 3.52 13.76 5.26
C MET A 133 3.71 14.10 3.77
N ASP A 134 4.93 13.99 3.24
CA ASP A 134 5.21 14.18 1.81
C ASP A 134 4.53 13.13 0.92
N GLU A 135 4.17 11.98 1.46
CA GLU A 135 3.41 10.94 0.75
C GLU A 135 1.92 11.27 0.66
N ALA A 136 1.39 12.03 1.63
CA ALA A 136 0.01 12.49 1.58
C ALA A 136 -0.27 13.34 0.34
N GLU A 137 0.70 14.16 -0.10
CA GLU A 137 0.57 15.01 -1.29
C GLU A 137 0.49 14.23 -2.60
N ARG A 138 0.93 12.98 -2.60
CA ARG A 138 0.92 12.08 -3.77
C ARG A 138 -0.38 11.33 -3.95
N CYS A 139 -1.23 11.33 -2.93
CA CYS A 139 -2.50 10.60 -2.92
C CYS A 139 -3.63 11.42 -3.56
N SER A 140 -4.65 10.76 -4.09
CA SER A 140 -5.86 11.44 -4.58
C SER A 140 -6.75 11.93 -3.45
N ARG A 141 -6.67 11.29 -2.29
CA ARG A 141 -7.42 11.64 -1.09
C ARG A 141 -6.64 11.24 0.16
N VAL A 142 -6.69 12.07 1.18
CA VAL A 142 -6.05 11.82 2.49
C VAL A 142 -7.05 11.88 3.63
N HIS A 143 -6.71 11.15 4.69
CA HIS A 143 -7.38 11.18 5.98
C HIS A 143 -6.30 11.32 7.04
N LEU A 144 -6.22 12.48 7.70
CA LEU A 144 -5.28 12.72 8.79
C LEU A 144 -5.89 12.24 10.10
N LEU A 145 -5.16 11.38 10.79
CA LEU A 145 -5.58 10.78 12.05
C LEU A 145 -4.64 11.21 13.18
N GLU A 146 -5.19 11.63 14.29
CA GLU A 146 -4.46 11.93 15.52
C GLU A 146 -5.19 11.30 16.71
N ARG A 147 -4.49 10.48 17.50
CA ARG A 147 -5.04 9.80 18.70
C ARG A 147 -6.37 9.08 18.45
N GLY A 148 -6.48 8.41 17.29
CA GLY A 148 -7.70 7.69 16.90
C GLY A 148 -8.84 8.57 16.38
N ARG A 149 -8.62 9.87 16.19
CA ARG A 149 -9.60 10.81 15.65
C ARG A 149 -9.23 11.29 14.25
N LEU A 150 -10.22 11.46 13.41
CA LEU A 150 -10.06 12.06 12.09
C LEU A 150 -10.02 13.59 12.25
N ILE A 151 -8.86 14.21 11.99
CA ILE A 151 -8.65 15.64 12.14
C ILE A 151 -8.78 16.44 10.84
N ALA A 152 -8.55 15.79 9.69
CA ALA A 152 -8.82 16.36 8.37
C ALA A 152 -9.01 15.25 7.34
N ALA A 153 -9.83 15.50 6.30
CA ALA A 153 -10.01 14.60 5.18
C ALA A 153 -10.35 15.35 3.90
N GLY A 154 -9.74 14.97 2.78
CA GLY A 154 -10.02 15.59 1.49
C GLY A 154 -8.95 15.34 0.45
N GLU A 155 -9.08 16.02 -0.69
CA GLU A 155 -8.05 16.12 -1.72
C GLU A 155 -6.87 16.96 -1.17
N PRO A 156 -5.61 16.47 -1.29
CA PRO A 156 -4.44 17.13 -0.70
C PRO A 156 -4.35 18.63 -0.99
N ARG A 157 -4.33 19.00 -2.26
CA ARG A 157 -4.19 20.42 -2.68
C ARG A 157 -5.28 21.30 -2.08
N ARG A 158 -6.55 20.86 -2.16
CA ARG A 158 -7.68 21.60 -1.62
C ARG A 158 -7.63 21.74 -0.10
N LEU A 159 -7.15 20.72 0.59
CA LEU A 159 -6.96 20.82 2.05
C LEU A 159 -5.95 21.91 2.41
N LEU A 160 -4.78 21.90 1.77
CA LEU A 160 -3.74 22.93 2.02
C LEU A 160 -4.24 24.33 1.69
N GLU A 161 -4.92 24.53 0.54
CA GLU A 161 -5.48 25.80 0.13
C GLU A 161 -6.56 26.30 1.12
N THR A 162 -7.52 25.45 1.49
CA THR A 162 -8.62 25.81 2.39
C THR A 162 -8.11 26.16 3.78
N GLU A 163 -7.10 25.43 4.24
CA GLU A 163 -6.49 25.64 5.55
C GLU A 163 -5.46 26.79 5.56
N GLY A 164 -5.05 27.30 4.38
CA GLY A 164 -4.07 28.36 4.26
C GLY A 164 -2.68 27.99 4.77
N VAL A 165 -2.29 26.72 4.60
CA VAL A 165 -0.99 26.16 5.02
C VAL A 165 -0.19 25.70 3.80
N ARG A 166 1.14 25.54 3.97
CA ARG A 166 2.04 25.24 2.85
C ARG A 166 2.40 23.75 2.74
N SER A 167 2.17 22.98 3.81
CA SER A 167 2.51 21.54 3.86
C SER A 167 1.57 20.78 4.78
N PHE A 168 1.55 19.45 4.61
CA PHE A 168 0.81 18.57 5.52
C PHE A 168 1.40 18.54 6.93
N ASP A 169 2.72 18.75 7.09
CA ASP A 169 3.32 18.90 8.42
C ASP A 169 2.72 20.09 9.17
N GLU A 170 2.63 21.25 8.51
CA GLU A 170 2.02 22.45 9.08
C GLU A 170 0.54 22.22 9.41
N LEU A 171 -0.21 21.61 8.49
CA LEU A 171 -1.62 21.26 8.71
C LEU A 171 -1.81 20.35 9.90
N PHE A 172 -1.01 19.27 9.98
CA PHE A 172 -1.06 18.30 11.07
C PHE A 172 -0.78 18.95 12.41
N MET A 173 0.32 19.72 12.51
CA MET A 173 0.70 20.41 13.75
C MET A 173 -0.39 21.37 14.24
N ARG A 174 -1.00 22.14 13.33
CA ARG A 174 -2.08 23.05 13.68
C ARG A 174 -3.32 22.32 14.19
N ARG A 175 -3.77 21.30 13.46
CA ARG A 175 -4.97 20.52 13.82
C ARG A 175 -4.77 19.70 15.10
N ALA A 176 -3.60 19.13 15.30
CA ALA A 176 -3.25 18.41 16.52
C ALA A 176 -3.26 19.34 17.75
N ALA A 177 -2.77 20.58 17.61
CA ALA A 177 -2.81 21.58 18.68
C ALA A 177 -4.25 22.03 19.02
N GLU A 178 -5.11 22.22 18.02
CA GLU A 178 -6.53 22.55 18.20
C GLU A 178 -7.27 21.43 18.97
N GLU A 179 -7.02 20.18 18.63
CA GLU A 179 -7.60 19.01 19.33
C GLU A 179 -7.09 18.88 20.77
N ALA A 180 -5.80 19.12 21.01
CA ALA A 180 -5.23 19.12 22.37
C ALA A 180 -5.87 20.20 23.26
N GLY A 181 -6.14 21.38 22.71
CA GLY A 181 -6.82 22.48 23.42
C GLY A 181 -8.28 22.16 23.78
N ARG A 182 -8.98 21.40 22.93
CA ARG A 182 -10.38 20.96 23.19
C ARG A 182 -10.49 19.89 24.29
N GLY A 183 -9.43 19.07 24.47
CA GLY A 183 -9.41 17.99 25.46
C GLY A 183 -9.15 18.43 26.91
N VAL A 184 -8.76 19.69 27.15
CA VAL A 184 -8.43 20.23 28.49
C VAL A 184 -9.65 20.94 29.12
N GLY A 185 -10.77 21.08 28.38
CA GLY A 185 -11.98 21.78 28.81
C GLY A 185 -13.18 20.89 29.17
N SER A 186 -12.95 19.58 29.42
CA SER A 186 -14.02 18.65 29.76
C SER A 186 -13.81 17.98 31.11
#